data_e9ceafb84a64c7f52853395af5a1504a
#
_entry.id   e9ceafb84a64c7f52853395af5a1504a
#
_cell.length_a   1.000
_cell.length_b   1.000
_cell.length_c   1.000
_cell.angle_alpha   90.00
_cell.angle_beta   90.00
_cell.angle_gamma   90.00
#
_symmetry.space_group_name_H-M   'P 1'
#
loop_
_entity.id
_entity.type
_entity.pdbx_description
1 polymer ?
#
loop_
_entity_poly.entity_id
_entity_poly.type
_entity_poly.pdbx_seq_one_letter_code
_entity_poly.pdbx_strand_id
1 'polypeptide(L)'
;MDKDLKIAFFDSGIGGLSVLAEALRRFSGAEFLYFADEDHVPYGTKSRAQIVRLSLDAVGFLVSRGADAVVVACNTATSAAISELRGAFSVPVIGMEPAVKLAADSFGARPTLLIATPLTIAGEKLARLVGRLECETWSLPLPCLVEFAQDLEFDSPAVRAYLQGELAKFELERLGSLVLGCTHFNYFKDVLREILPSHVRIIDGIDGTLNRLASELGGGLKLACGEDFSELACKFDAEELDAGGGQNARGKSRQCEGSDESARSEQGKKGGDEQGAEEYDGNSGKIYYPNGNSVEYFYSGRALDAAQLHKIEVFLKRLDAMREIN
;
A
#
# COMPACT_ATOMS: atom_id res chain seq x y z
N MET A 1 -17.54 -29.12 0.84
CA MET A 1 -16.60 -28.22 0.17
C MET A 1 -16.31 -27.10 1.14
N ASP A 2 -15.10 -26.99 1.62
CA ASP A 2 -14.72 -25.84 2.43
C ASP A 2 -14.90 -24.61 1.53
N LYS A 3 -15.63 -23.62 2.02
CA LYS A 3 -15.80 -22.34 1.31
C LYS A 3 -14.43 -21.65 1.27
N ASP A 4 -14.00 -21.25 0.10
CA ASP A 4 -12.78 -20.44 -0.01
C ASP A 4 -12.96 -19.15 0.80
N LEU A 5 -11.97 -18.81 1.62
CA LEU A 5 -11.99 -17.60 2.43
C LEU A 5 -11.92 -16.38 1.52
N LYS A 6 -12.81 -15.42 1.77
CA LYS A 6 -12.82 -14.13 1.06
C LYS A 6 -12.27 -13.04 1.98
N ILE A 7 -11.10 -12.53 1.66
CA ILE A 7 -10.36 -11.55 2.47
C ILE A 7 -10.35 -10.21 1.75
N ALA A 8 -10.82 -9.18 2.43
CA ALA A 8 -10.85 -7.85 1.85
C ALA A 8 -9.69 -6.98 2.34
N PHE A 9 -9.15 -6.16 1.44
CA PHE A 9 -8.15 -5.13 1.72
C PHE A 9 -8.74 -3.77 1.38
N PHE A 10 -8.71 -2.87 2.34
CA PHE A 10 -9.16 -1.49 2.18
C PHE A 10 -8.00 -0.53 2.36
N ASP A 11 -7.83 0.36 1.40
CA ASP A 11 -6.90 1.50 1.49
C ASP A 11 -7.56 2.78 0.96
N SER A 12 -7.03 3.93 1.36
CA SER A 12 -7.46 5.23 0.84
C SER A 12 -7.12 5.46 -0.62
N GLY A 13 -6.25 4.63 -1.18
CA GLY A 13 -5.79 4.69 -2.57
C GLY A 13 -5.05 3.41 -2.95
N ILE A 14 -4.02 3.55 -3.77
CA ILE A 14 -3.25 2.42 -4.31
C ILE A 14 -2.14 1.94 -3.37
N GLY A 15 -1.87 2.65 -2.27
CA GLY A 15 -0.78 2.30 -1.34
C GLY A 15 -0.93 0.90 -0.74
N GLY A 16 -2.17 0.48 -0.46
CA GLY A 16 -2.49 -0.82 0.10
C GLY A 16 -2.20 -2.02 -0.82
N LEU A 17 -1.91 -1.79 -2.11
CA LEU A 17 -1.40 -2.84 -3.00
C LEU A 17 -0.12 -3.47 -2.47
N SER A 18 0.68 -2.73 -1.68
CA SER A 18 1.87 -3.27 -1.02
C SER A 18 1.54 -4.40 -0.04
N VAL A 19 0.42 -4.28 0.67
CA VAL A 19 -0.07 -5.30 1.62
C VAL A 19 -0.70 -6.46 0.88
N LEU A 20 -1.53 -6.18 -0.15
CA LEU A 20 -2.15 -7.19 -0.99
C LEU A 20 -1.10 -8.03 -1.72
N ALA A 21 -0.09 -7.42 -2.33
CA ALA A 21 0.98 -8.12 -3.04
C ALA A 21 1.70 -9.12 -2.12
N GLU A 22 1.99 -8.74 -0.89
CA GLU A 22 2.59 -9.67 0.08
C GLU A 22 1.60 -10.75 0.54
N ALA A 23 0.31 -10.43 0.68
CA ALA A 23 -0.71 -11.42 0.99
C ALA A 23 -0.85 -12.47 -0.12
N LEU A 24 -0.82 -12.05 -1.39
CA LEU A 24 -0.87 -12.95 -2.56
C LEU A 24 0.31 -13.93 -2.59
N ARG A 25 1.50 -13.50 -2.14
CA ARG A 25 2.68 -14.37 -2.03
C ARG A 25 2.60 -15.32 -0.86
N ARG A 26 2.10 -14.84 0.28
CA ARG A 26 2.08 -15.58 1.54
C ARG A 26 0.98 -16.62 1.63
N PHE A 27 -0.16 -16.37 1.00
CA PHE A 27 -1.36 -17.20 1.10
C PHE A 27 -1.72 -17.81 -0.25
N SER A 28 -2.42 -18.94 -0.24
CA SER A 28 -2.88 -19.65 -1.44
C SER A 28 -4.32 -20.09 -1.30
N GLY A 29 -5.04 -20.19 -2.43
CA GLY A 29 -6.42 -20.69 -2.50
C GLY A 29 -7.41 -19.78 -1.76
N ALA A 30 -7.21 -18.46 -1.79
CA ALA A 30 -8.10 -17.48 -1.20
C ALA A 30 -8.67 -16.52 -2.25
N GLU A 31 -9.88 -16.03 -2.01
CA GLU A 31 -10.44 -14.91 -2.76
C GLU A 31 -10.09 -13.59 -2.05
N PHE A 32 -9.53 -12.63 -2.80
CA PHE A 32 -9.23 -11.32 -2.28
C PHE A 32 -10.13 -10.26 -2.91
N LEU A 33 -10.54 -9.28 -2.11
CA LEU A 33 -11.18 -8.05 -2.56
C LEU A 33 -10.24 -6.90 -2.24
N TYR A 34 -9.98 -6.02 -3.19
CA TYR A 34 -9.20 -4.81 -2.96
C TYR A 34 -10.04 -3.58 -3.23
N PHE A 35 -10.16 -2.70 -2.23
CA PHE A 35 -10.89 -1.44 -2.33
C PHE A 35 -9.93 -0.27 -2.13
N ALA A 36 -9.74 0.52 -3.19
CA ALA A 36 -9.03 1.80 -3.15
C ALA A 36 -10.05 2.94 -3.17
N ASP A 37 -10.07 3.81 -2.16
CA ASP A 37 -10.96 4.97 -2.12
C ASP A 37 -10.36 6.18 -2.84
N GLU A 38 -10.09 5.99 -4.13
CA GLU A 38 -9.38 6.96 -4.99
C GLU A 38 -10.11 8.28 -5.17
N ASP A 39 -11.45 8.31 -5.09
CA ASP A 39 -12.21 9.56 -5.18
C ASP A 39 -11.95 10.49 -3.97
N HIS A 40 -11.41 9.92 -2.89
CA HIS A 40 -11.20 10.64 -1.63
C HIS A 40 -9.74 10.66 -1.16
N VAL A 41 -8.77 10.13 -1.94
CA VAL A 41 -7.34 10.26 -1.61
C VAL A 41 -6.90 11.73 -1.73
N PRO A 42 -5.96 12.22 -0.89
CA PRO A 42 -5.33 11.56 0.25
C PRO A 42 -6.15 11.71 1.56
N TYR A 43 -6.17 10.67 2.38
CA TYR A 43 -6.83 10.71 3.69
C TYR A 43 -6.08 11.59 4.71
N GLY A 44 -4.79 11.76 4.55
CA GLY A 44 -3.94 12.54 5.47
C GLY A 44 -4.31 14.02 5.64
N THR A 45 -5.14 14.56 4.72
CA THR A 45 -5.61 15.95 4.73
C THR A 45 -7.05 16.10 5.23
N LYS A 46 -7.73 14.98 5.54
CA LYS A 46 -9.14 14.98 5.96
C LYS A 46 -9.29 15.02 7.48
N SER A 47 -10.46 15.47 7.95
CA SER A 47 -10.80 15.37 9.37
C SER A 47 -11.03 13.90 9.77
N ARG A 48 -10.81 13.58 11.05
CA ARG A 48 -11.09 12.25 11.61
C ARG A 48 -12.52 11.79 11.31
N ALA A 49 -13.52 12.67 11.47
CA ALA A 49 -14.92 12.34 11.22
C ALA A 49 -15.19 11.96 9.75
N GLN A 50 -14.54 12.64 8.79
CA GLN A 50 -14.66 12.28 7.37
C GLN A 50 -14.03 10.91 7.11
N ILE A 51 -12.84 10.63 7.67
CA ILE A 51 -12.17 9.34 7.49
C ILE A 51 -12.99 8.21 8.10
N VAL A 52 -13.54 8.38 9.30
CA VAL A 52 -14.41 7.39 9.94
C VAL A 52 -15.60 7.04 9.04
N ARG A 53 -16.30 8.05 8.50
CA ARG A 53 -17.43 7.82 7.60
C ARG A 53 -17.02 7.06 6.34
N LEU A 54 -15.98 7.55 5.63
CA LEU A 54 -15.50 6.92 4.40
C LEU A 54 -15.03 5.47 4.65
N SER A 55 -14.37 5.23 5.78
CA SER A 55 -13.93 3.89 6.15
C SER A 55 -15.10 2.95 6.48
N LEU A 56 -16.15 3.44 7.14
CA LEU A 56 -17.38 2.67 7.40
C LEU A 56 -18.09 2.31 6.09
N ASP A 57 -18.19 3.25 5.15
CA ASP A 57 -18.80 3.03 3.84
C ASP A 57 -18.01 1.98 3.04
N ALA A 58 -16.68 2.11 2.97
CA ALA A 58 -15.80 1.18 2.26
C ALA A 58 -15.84 -0.24 2.86
N VAL A 59 -15.71 -0.36 4.18
CA VAL A 59 -15.75 -1.66 4.86
C VAL A 59 -17.15 -2.28 4.76
N GLY A 60 -18.21 -1.48 4.88
CA GLY A 60 -19.59 -1.92 4.67
C GLY A 60 -19.81 -2.51 3.27
N PHE A 61 -19.27 -1.85 2.24
CA PHE A 61 -19.27 -2.37 0.88
C PHE A 61 -18.58 -3.73 0.79
N LEU A 62 -17.36 -3.86 1.33
CA LEU A 62 -16.60 -5.11 1.29
C LEU A 62 -17.29 -6.26 2.04
N VAL A 63 -17.88 -5.97 3.21
CA VAL A 63 -18.66 -6.95 3.97
C VAL A 63 -19.91 -7.38 3.19
N SER A 64 -20.59 -6.46 2.51
CA SER A 64 -21.74 -6.78 1.64
C SER A 64 -21.37 -7.68 0.46
N ARG A 65 -20.10 -7.66 0.02
CA ARG A 65 -19.54 -8.56 -1.00
C ARG A 65 -19.12 -9.92 -0.43
N GLY A 66 -19.37 -10.15 0.85
CA GLY A 66 -19.13 -11.43 1.51
C GLY A 66 -17.72 -11.61 2.07
N ALA A 67 -17.01 -10.52 2.36
CA ALA A 67 -15.72 -10.61 3.04
C ALA A 67 -15.85 -11.31 4.39
N ASP A 68 -15.04 -12.34 4.62
CA ASP A 68 -14.93 -13.08 5.87
C ASP A 68 -13.98 -12.38 6.87
N ALA A 69 -13.09 -11.52 6.38
CA ALA A 69 -12.23 -10.62 7.17
C ALA A 69 -11.86 -9.37 6.35
N VAL A 70 -11.55 -8.28 7.04
CA VAL A 70 -11.12 -7.02 6.40
C VAL A 70 -9.79 -6.55 6.96
N VAL A 71 -8.81 -6.32 6.10
CA VAL A 71 -7.54 -5.67 6.40
C VAL A 71 -7.65 -4.19 6.02
N VAL A 72 -7.59 -3.31 6.99
CA VAL A 72 -7.46 -1.86 6.79
C VAL A 72 -5.98 -1.56 6.60
N ALA A 73 -5.54 -1.58 5.33
CA ALA A 73 -4.14 -1.40 4.96
C ALA A 73 -3.66 0.04 5.19
N CYS A 74 -4.56 1.02 5.02
CA CYS A 74 -4.26 2.43 5.24
C CYS A 74 -3.93 2.74 6.70
N ASN A 75 -2.70 3.18 7.00
CA ASN A 75 -2.29 3.59 8.34
C ASN A 75 -3.14 4.76 8.87
N THR A 76 -3.47 5.71 8.00
CA THR A 76 -4.29 6.89 8.34
C THR A 76 -5.72 6.46 8.72
N ALA A 77 -6.35 5.57 7.93
CA ALA A 77 -7.66 5.03 8.24
C ALA A 77 -7.64 4.20 9.53
N THR A 78 -6.61 3.37 9.72
CA THR A 78 -6.41 2.61 10.96
C THR A 78 -6.32 3.52 12.18
N SER A 79 -5.50 4.58 12.10
CA SER A 79 -5.34 5.53 13.21
C SER A 79 -6.64 6.24 13.56
N ALA A 80 -7.43 6.61 12.53
CA ALA A 80 -8.65 7.40 12.70
C ALA A 80 -9.89 6.57 13.05
N ALA A 81 -10.06 5.36 12.48
CA ALA A 81 -11.35 4.67 12.40
C ALA A 81 -11.37 3.23 12.94
N ILE A 82 -10.24 2.61 13.28
CA ILE A 82 -10.21 1.16 13.56
C ILE A 82 -11.14 0.74 14.70
N SER A 83 -11.34 1.58 15.71
CA SER A 83 -12.22 1.28 16.85
C SER A 83 -13.69 1.26 16.43
N GLU A 84 -14.09 2.22 15.62
CA GLU A 84 -15.44 2.34 15.07
C GLU A 84 -15.74 1.18 14.12
N LEU A 85 -14.79 0.83 13.25
CA LEU A 85 -14.91 -0.30 12.34
C LEU A 85 -15.09 -1.63 13.08
N ARG A 86 -14.29 -1.88 14.12
CA ARG A 86 -14.43 -3.09 14.97
C ARG A 86 -15.73 -3.14 15.75
N GLY A 87 -16.31 -1.98 16.07
CA GLY A 87 -17.60 -1.89 16.73
C GLY A 87 -18.80 -2.06 15.78
N ALA A 88 -18.63 -1.74 14.50
CA ALA A 88 -19.71 -1.74 13.50
C ALA A 88 -19.87 -3.08 12.76
N PHE A 89 -18.81 -3.87 12.63
CA PHE A 89 -18.83 -5.11 11.85
C PHE A 89 -18.50 -6.34 12.69
N SER A 90 -19.17 -7.46 12.39
CA SER A 90 -18.97 -8.75 13.08
C SER A 90 -17.78 -9.55 12.55
N VAL A 91 -17.31 -9.24 11.34
CA VAL A 91 -16.11 -9.87 10.76
C VAL A 91 -14.84 -9.32 11.41
N PRO A 92 -13.75 -10.10 11.50
CA PRO A 92 -12.47 -9.59 11.97
C PRO A 92 -12.00 -8.37 11.14
N VAL A 93 -11.66 -7.26 11.81
CA VAL A 93 -11.10 -6.06 11.20
C VAL A 93 -9.68 -5.84 11.72
N ILE A 94 -8.71 -6.07 10.84
CA ILE A 94 -7.29 -5.98 11.11
C ILE A 94 -6.77 -4.62 10.60
N GLY A 95 -6.25 -3.78 11.48
CA GLY A 95 -5.67 -2.49 11.08
C GLY A 95 -4.15 -2.57 10.97
N MET A 96 -3.59 -1.87 9.99
CA MET A 96 -2.15 -1.68 9.86
C MET A 96 -1.68 -0.57 10.80
N GLU A 97 -0.82 -0.92 11.73
CA GLU A 97 -0.16 0.03 12.63
C GLU A 97 1.32 0.19 12.21
N PRO A 98 1.89 1.41 12.37
CA PRO A 98 3.33 1.59 12.15
C PRO A 98 4.14 0.64 13.04
N ALA A 99 5.17 0.02 12.46
CA ALA A 99 5.99 -1.00 13.14
C ALA A 99 7.01 -0.41 14.14
N VAL A 100 6.66 0.69 14.82
CA VAL A 100 7.57 1.42 15.73
C VAL A 100 8.00 0.55 16.90
N LYS A 101 7.07 -0.29 17.42
CA LYS A 101 7.42 -1.21 18.52
C LYS A 101 8.43 -2.26 18.06
N LEU A 102 8.25 -2.85 16.88
CA LEU A 102 9.21 -3.80 16.30
C LEU A 102 10.58 -3.16 16.11
N ALA A 103 10.61 -1.92 15.60
CA ALA A 103 11.83 -1.16 15.45
C ALA A 103 12.55 -0.92 16.78
N ALA A 104 11.82 -0.50 17.82
CA ALA A 104 12.34 -0.30 19.15
C ALA A 104 12.91 -1.57 19.79
N ASP A 105 12.15 -2.68 19.70
CA ASP A 105 12.57 -3.97 20.25
C ASP A 105 13.83 -4.52 19.55
N SER A 106 13.99 -4.27 18.25
CA SER A 106 15.08 -4.82 17.44
C SER A 106 16.33 -3.93 17.40
N PHE A 107 16.16 -2.60 17.48
CA PHE A 107 17.22 -1.60 17.23
C PHE A 107 17.27 -0.49 18.29
N GLY A 108 16.63 -0.69 19.43
CA GLY A 108 16.38 0.34 20.46
C GLY A 108 17.59 0.99 21.10
N ALA A 109 18.82 0.53 20.80
CA ALA A 109 20.05 1.23 21.19
C ALA A 109 20.30 2.51 20.38
N ARG A 110 19.58 2.71 19.27
CA ARG A 110 19.67 3.87 18.37
C ARG A 110 18.29 4.46 18.12
N PRO A 111 18.17 5.76 17.79
CA PRO A 111 16.89 6.37 17.48
C PRO A 111 16.18 5.68 16.32
N THR A 112 14.86 5.68 16.37
CA THR A 112 13.96 5.27 15.28
C THR A 112 13.33 6.52 14.66
N LEU A 113 13.37 6.67 13.34
CA LEU A 113 12.63 7.70 12.61
C LEU A 113 11.35 7.11 12.01
N LEU A 114 10.19 7.59 12.43
CA LEU A 114 8.92 7.28 11.81
C LEU A 114 8.59 8.33 10.75
N ILE A 115 8.46 7.92 9.50
CA ILE A 115 7.88 8.74 8.44
C ILE A 115 6.43 8.31 8.19
N ALA A 116 5.49 9.26 8.17
CA ALA A 116 4.06 8.97 8.03
C ALA A 116 3.28 10.20 7.51
N THR A 117 1.97 10.05 7.36
CA THR A 117 1.10 11.21 7.11
C THR A 117 0.95 12.06 8.37
N PRO A 118 0.68 13.37 8.25
CA PRO A 118 0.48 14.25 9.40
C PRO A 118 -0.55 13.71 10.40
N LEU A 119 -1.68 13.18 9.90
CA LEU A 119 -2.75 12.65 10.75
C LEU A 119 -2.33 11.37 11.48
N THR A 120 -1.55 10.50 10.85
CA THR A 120 -1.02 9.30 11.52
C THR A 120 -0.09 9.69 12.67
N ILE A 121 0.79 10.68 12.46
CA ILE A 121 1.71 11.17 13.50
C ILE A 121 0.95 11.84 14.65
N ALA A 122 -0.07 12.63 14.35
CA ALA A 122 -0.91 13.30 15.36
C ALA A 122 -1.86 12.34 16.10
N GLY A 123 -1.93 11.06 15.71
CA GLY A 123 -2.85 10.10 16.28
C GLY A 123 -2.51 9.74 17.73
N GLU A 124 -3.50 9.82 18.64
CA GLU A 124 -3.33 9.50 20.07
C GLU A 124 -2.82 8.07 20.31
N LYS A 125 -3.21 7.12 19.48
CA LYS A 125 -2.80 5.72 19.59
C LYS A 125 -1.30 5.57 19.37
N LEU A 126 -0.76 6.25 18.35
CA LEU A 126 0.68 6.29 18.08
C LEU A 126 1.42 7.00 19.21
N ALA A 127 0.93 8.16 19.66
CA ALA A 127 1.53 8.90 20.76
C ALA A 127 1.63 8.05 22.04
N ARG A 128 0.56 7.31 22.38
CA ARG A 128 0.56 6.37 23.51
C ARG A 128 1.54 5.21 23.32
N LEU A 129 1.68 4.71 22.10
CA LEU A 129 2.64 3.64 21.81
C LEU A 129 4.06 4.15 21.96
N VAL A 130 4.41 5.25 21.30
CA VAL A 130 5.75 5.86 21.36
C VAL A 130 6.12 6.24 22.80
N GLY A 131 5.18 6.80 23.59
CA GLY A 131 5.41 7.15 24.99
C GLY A 131 5.69 5.97 25.93
N ARG A 132 5.53 4.72 25.48
CA ARG A 132 5.86 3.50 26.23
C ARG A 132 7.18 2.85 25.78
N LEU A 133 7.80 3.37 24.72
CA LEU A 133 9.07 2.85 24.23
C LEU A 133 10.22 3.48 24.99
N GLU A 134 11.25 2.70 25.26
CA GLU A 134 12.48 3.18 25.91
C GLU A 134 13.48 3.78 24.89
N CYS A 135 13.23 3.60 23.58
CA CYS A 135 14.07 4.15 22.52
C CYS A 135 13.63 5.56 22.12
N GLU A 136 14.60 6.38 21.75
CA GLU A 136 14.36 7.70 21.15
C GLU A 136 13.63 7.53 19.83
N THR A 137 12.46 8.16 19.65
CA THR A 137 11.65 8.07 18.44
C THR A 137 11.42 9.47 17.88
N TRP A 138 11.88 9.68 16.65
CA TRP A 138 11.63 10.88 15.86
C TRP A 138 10.44 10.66 14.93
N SER A 139 9.73 11.72 14.57
CA SER A 139 8.60 11.66 13.64
C SER A 139 8.72 12.72 12.57
N LEU A 140 8.51 12.34 11.32
CA LEU A 140 8.61 13.21 10.16
C LEU A 140 7.36 13.02 9.27
N PRO A 141 6.49 14.04 9.16
CA PRO A 141 5.38 13.99 8.22
C PRO A 141 5.86 14.23 6.79
N LEU A 142 5.50 13.33 5.86
CA LEU A 142 5.85 13.41 4.43
C LEU A 142 4.60 13.34 3.54
N PRO A 143 3.71 14.36 3.54
CA PRO A 143 2.46 14.31 2.78
C PRO A 143 2.69 14.24 1.27
N CYS A 144 3.70 14.91 0.71
CA CYS A 144 3.97 14.92 -0.73
C CYS A 144 4.34 13.55 -1.30
N LEU A 145 4.86 12.62 -0.49
CA LEU A 145 5.14 11.26 -0.98
C LEU A 145 3.87 10.50 -1.40
N VAL A 146 2.72 10.82 -0.81
CA VAL A 146 1.45 10.24 -1.27
C VAL A 146 1.09 10.77 -2.65
N GLU A 147 1.28 12.07 -2.89
CA GLU A 147 0.99 12.72 -4.17
C GLU A 147 1.94 12.19 -5.26
N PHE A 148 3.25 12.15 -5.01
CA PHE A 148 4.21 11.56 -5.92
C PHE A 148 3.87 10.12 -6.30
N ALA A 149 3.51 9.28 -5.32
CA ALA A 149 3.09 7.91 -5.62
C ALA A 149 1.84 7.87 -6.51
N GLN A 150 0.82 8.69 -6.21
CA GLN A 150 -0.41 8.77 -7.00
C GLN A 150 -0.15 9.22 -8.45
N ASP A 151 0.85 10.05 -8.66
CA ASP A 151 1.28 10.54 -9.97
C ASP A 151 2.28 9.60 -10.68
N LEU A 152 2.56 8.40 -10.11
CA LEU A 152 3.53 7.42 -10.61
C LEU A 152 4.98 7.95 -10.64
N GLU A 153 5.28 8.97 -9.86
CA GLU A 153 6.62 9.51 -9.69
C GLU A 153 7.33 8.84 -8.51
N PHE A 154 8.22 7.88 -8.77
CA PHE A 154 8.87 7.11 -7.69
C PHE A 154 10.33 7.51 -7.44
N ASP A 155 11.07 7.93 -8.46
CA ASP A 155 12.52 8.20 -8.41
C ASP A 155 12.95 9.44 -9.18
N SER A 156 12.00 10.32 -9.50
CA SER A 156 12.26 11.59 -10.19
C SER A 156 13.23 12.48 -9.39
N PRO A 157 13.91 13.45 -10.05
CA PRO A 157 14.74 14.44 -9.35
C PRO A 157 13.97 15.20 -8.26
N ALA A 158 12.65 15.43 -8.44
CA ALA A 158 11.81 16.09 -7.47
C ALA A 158 11.61 15.23 -6.20
N VAL A 159 11.34 13.92 -6.37
CA VAL A 159 11.24 12.96 -5.25
C VAL A 159 12.55 12.91 -4.48
N ARG A 160 13.69 12.80 -5.19
CA ARG A 160 15.02 12.73 -4.56
C ARG A 160 15.34 14.01 -3.78
N ALA A 161 15.12 15.18 -4.38
CA ALA A 161 15.35 16.47 -3.72
C ALA A 161 14.45 16.63 -2.47
N TYR A 162 13.18 16.26 -2.58
CA TYR A 162 12.24 16.30 -1.46
C TYR A 162 12.70 15.40 -0.30
N LEU A 163 13.00 14.14 -0.56
CA LEU A 163 13.45 13.20 0.47
C LEU A 163 14.79 13.60 1.08
N GLN A 164 15.76 14.05 0.27
CA GLN A 164 17.04 14.53 0.76
C GLN A 164 16.88 15.77 1.67
N GLY A 165 16.04 16.72 1.26
CA GLY A 165 15.80 17.94 2.05
C GLY A 165 15.10 17.64 3.38
N GLU A 166 14.12 16.73 3.38
CA GLU A 166 13.38 16.37 4.58
C GLU A 166 14.23 15.53 5.56
N LEU A 167 14.97 14.55 5.07
CA LEU A 167 15.82 13.68 5.88
C LEU A 167 17.07 14.38 6.40
N ALA A 168 17.58 15.41 5.71
CA ALA A 168 18.73 16.21 6.17
C ALA A 168 18.46 16.97 7.48
N LYS A 169 17.21 17.05 7.94
CA LYS A 169 16.85 17.64 9.23
C LYS A 169 17.26 16.77 10.42
N PHE A 170 17.69 15.52 10.18
CA PHE A 170 18.01 14.52 11.19
C PHE A 170 19.48 14.06 11.09
N GLU A 171 20.04 13.66 12.22
CA GLU A 171 21.38 13.06 12.30
C GLU A 171 21.31 11.58 11.84
N LEU A 172 21.28 11.34 10.53
CA LEU A 172 21.07 10.00 9.95
C LEU A 172 22.09 8.95 10.41
N GLU A 173 23.32 9.36 10.71
CA GLU A 173 24.37 8.46 11.22
C GLU A 173 24.06 7.88 12.61
N ARG A 174 23.22 8.56 13.39
CA ARG A 174 22.74 8.06 14.69
C ARG A 174 21.57 7.10 14.55
N LEU A 175 20.85 7.16 13.43
CA LEU A 175 19.61 6.41 13.22
C LEU A 175 19.87 4.89 13.23
N GLY A 176 19.00 4.12 13.87
CA GLY A 176 18.98 2.66 13.83
C GLY A 176 18.02 2.11 12.81
N SER A 177 16.85 2.74 12.69
CA SER A 177 15.78 2.29 11.81
C SER A 177 14.91 3.45 11.29
N LEU A 178 14.42 3.29 10.07
CA LEU A 178 13.38 4.10 9.46
C LEU A 178 12.08 3.28 9.38
N VAL A 179 11.00 3.76 9.99
CA VAL A 179 9.69 3.09 9.96
C VAL A 179 8.78 3.76 8.94
N LEU A 180 8.25 2.99 8.00
CA LEU A 180 7.28 3.43 7.02
C LEU A 180 5.87 3.36 7.63
N GLY A 181 5.32 4.50 8.03
CA GLY A 181 3.98 4.64 8.61
C GLY A 181 2.90 5.01 7.60
N CYS A 182 3.12 4.74 6.32
CA CYS A 182 2.17 4.91 5.24
C CYS A 182 2.43 3.87 4.14
N THR A 183 1.37 3.25 3.63
CA THR A 183 1.44 2.23 2.57
C THR A 183 2.09 2.73 1.29
N HIS A 184 1.85 3.99 0.90
CA HIS A 184 2.45 4.62 -0.27
C HIS A 184 3.98 4.72 -0.18
N PHE A 185 4.56 4.75 1.02
CA PHE A 185 6.00 4.95 1.17
C PHE A 185 6.83 3.72 0.78
N ASN A 186 6.19 2.56 0.68
CA ASN A 186 6.85 1.34 0.20
C ASN A 186 7.37 1.47 -1.25
N TYR A 187 6.80 2.37 -2.04
CA TYR A 187 7.23 2.62 -3.43
C TYR A 187 8.54 3.39 -3.55
N PHE A 188 9.07 3.92 -2.45
CA PHE A 188 10.27 4.77 -2.41
C PHE A 188 11.45 4.12 -1.66
N LYS A 189 11.39 2.82 -1.38
CA LYS A 189 12.42 2.12 -0.60
C LYS A 189 13.82 2.23 -1.24
N ASP A 190 13.93 2.21 -2.56
CA ASP A 190 15.19 2.37 -3.28
C ASP A 190 15.80 3.76 -3.07
N VAL A 191 15.03 4.82 -3.28
CA VAL A 191 15.49 6.20 -3.07
C VAL A 191 15.84 6.42 -1.59
N LEU A 192 15.03 5.89 -0.67
CA LEU A 192 15.32 5.94 0.77
C LEU A 192 16.62 5.19 1.08
N ARG A 193 16.85 4.02 0.46
CA ARG A 193 18.07 3.24 0.68
C ARG A 193 19.34 3.95 0.18
N GLU A 194 19.24 4.71 -0.92
CA GLU A 194 20.34 5.52 -1.44
C GLU A 194 20.72 6.67 -0.51
N ILE A 195 19.74 7.27 0.17
CA ILE A 195 19.95 8.43 1.07
C ILE A 195 20.44 7.98 2.45
N LEU A 196 19.90 6.86 2.96
CA LEU A 196 20.16 6.40 4.32
C LEU A 196 21.53 5.70 4.45
N PRO A 197 22.24 5.87 5.58
CA PRO A 197 23.42 5.04 5.89
C PRO A 197 23.09 3.55 5.82
N SER A 198 24.05 2.73 5.38
CA SER A 198 23.84 1.30 5.13
C SER A 198 23.41 0.48 6.35
N HIS A 199 23.71 0.96 7.55
CA HIS A 199 23.31 0.31 8.80
C HIS A 199 21.84 0.58 9.22
N VAL A 200 21.19 1.61 8.65
CA VAL A 200 19.80 1.95 8.98
C VAL A 200 18.87 0.93 8.33
N ARG A 201 17.96 0.35 9.11
CA ARG A 201 16.95 -0.60 8.62
C ARG A 201 15.66 0.11 8.24
N ILE A 202 15.12 -0.24 7.07
CA ILE A 202 13.79 0.21 6.64
C ILE A 202 12.78 -0.85 7.06
N ILE A 203 11.75 -0.44 7.82
CA ILE A 203 10.77 -1.36 8.44
C ILE A 203 9.37 -0.84 8.13
N ASP A 204 8.47 -1.74 7.78
CA ASP A 204 7.04 -1.44 7.60
C ASP A 204 6.15 -2.35 8.47
N GLY A 205 4.83 -2.16 8.40
CA GLY A 205 3.86 -2.91 9.20
C GLY A 205 3.25 -4.11 8.49
N ILE A 206 3.69 -4.45 7.27
CA ILE A 206 3.03 -5.46 6.42
C ILE A 206 3.05 -6.83 7.08
N ASP A 207 4.23 -7.31 7.47
CA ASP A 207 4.38 -8.63 8.09
C ASP A 207 3.56 -8.78 9.36
N GLY A 208 3.59 -7.77 10.25
CA GLY A 208 2.81 -7.76 11.47
C GLY A 208 1.30 -7.84 11.20
N THR A 209 0.84 -7.12 10.19
CA THR A 209 -0.58 -7.10 9.77
C THR A 209 -1.01 -8.46 9.22
N LEU A 210 -0.22 -9.08 8.33
CA LEU A 210 -0.54 -10.38 7.75
C LEU A 210 -0.41 -11.52 8.76
N ASN A 211 0.53 -11.46 9.70
CA ASN A 211 0.61 -12.40 10.82
C ASN A 211 -0.63 -12.31 11.72
N ARG A 212 -1.14 -11.08 11.97
CA ARG A 212 -2.38 -10.90 12.71
C ARG A 212 -3.58 -11.46 11.97
N LEU A 213 -3.68 -11.21 10.65
CA LEU A 213 -4.72 -11.80 9.80
C LEU A 213 -4.72 -13.32 9.89
N ALA A 214 -3.56 -13.97 9.71
CA ALA A 214 -3.43 -15.42 9.80
C ALA A 214 -3.84 -15.96 11.19
N SER A 215 -3.47 -15.26 12.24
CA SER A 215 -3.84 -15.62 13.62
C SER A 215 -5.36 -15.52 13.86
N GLU A 216 -6.04 -14.50 13.32
CA GLU A 216 -7.49 -14.32 13.48
C GLU A 216 -8.30 -15.35 12.70
N LEU A 217 -7.82 -15.76 11.53
CA LEU A 217 -8.50 -16.74 10.67
C LEU A 217 -8.13 -18.19 11.00
N GLY A 218 -7.13 -18.39 11.85
CA GLY A 218 -6.68 -19.73 12.27
C GLY A 218 -6.25 -20.59 11.09
N GLY A 219 -6.52 -21.91 11.14
CA GLY A 219 -6.14 -22.85 10.08
C GLY A 219 -6.94 -22.74 8.77
N GLY A 220 -7.86 -21.78 8.65
CA GLY A 220 -8.65 -21.58 7.43
C GLY A 220 -7.87 -20.93 6.28
N LEU A 221 -6.76 -20.25 6.58
CA LEU A 221 -5.93 -19.59 5.58
C LEU A 221 -4.69 -20.45 5.28
N LYS A 222 -4.56 -20.92 4.04
CA LYS A 222 -3.44 -21.77 3.62
C LYS A 222 -2.21 -20.92 3.35
N LEU A 223 -1.05 -21.34 3.81
CA LEU A 223 0.23 -20.75 3.44
C LEU A 223 0.66 -21.28 2.06
N ALA A 224 1.15 -20.40 1.20
CA ALA A 224 1.75 -20.80 -0.06
C ALA A 224 3.05 -21.59 0.21
N CYS A 225 3.17 -22.77 -0.34
CA CYS A 225 4.39 -23.58 -0.25
C CYS A 225 5.37 -23.17 -1.34
N GLY A 226 6.41 -22.39 -1.00
CA GLY A 226 7.71 -22.40 -1.67
C GLY A 226 7.75 -22.08 -3.18
N GLU A 227 6.71 -21.53 -3.78
CA GLU A 227 6.75 -21.12 -5.18
C GLU A 227 7.43 -19.76 -5.31
N ASP A 228 8.30 -19.66 -6.33
CA ASP A 228 8.98 -18.42 -6.66
C ASP A 228 7.99 -17.46 -7.36
N PHE A 229 7.46 -16.51 -6.61
CA PHE A 229 6.56 -15.48 -7.13
C PHE A 229 7.33 -14.29 -7.72
N SER A 230 8.42 -14.55 -8.43
CA SER A 230 9.23 -13.50 -9.08
C SER A 230 8.47 -12.74 -10.17
N GLU A 231 7.28 -13.19 -10.57
CA GLU A 231 6.42 -12.55 -11.57
C GLU A 231 5.00 -12.32 -11.06
N LEU A 232 4.79 -11.35 -10.15
CA LEU A 232 3.45 -10.78 -9.89
C LEU A 232 3.06 -9.71 -10.94
N ALA A 233 3.81 -9.58 -12.01
CA ALA A 233 3.48 -8.69 -13.10
C ALA A 233 2.29 -9.24 -13.88
N CYS A 234 1.10 -8.69 -13.63
CA CYS A 234 -0.08 -8.92 -14.43
C CYS A 234 0.23 -8.64 -15.90
N LYS A 235 0.22 -9.67 -16.75
CA LYS A 235 0.16 -9.47 -18.19
C LYS A 235 -1.31 -9.21 -18.53
N PHE A 236 -1.70 -7.95 -18.53
CA PHE A 236 -2.96 -7.55 -19.16
C PHE A 236 -2.74 -7.54 -20.65
N ASP A 237 -3.38 -8.45 -21.38
CA ASP A 237 -3.44 -8.37 -22.84
C ASP A 237 -4.29 -7.15 -23.22
N ALA A 238 -3.61 -6.08 -23.61
CA ALA A 238 -4.20 -4.79 -23.99
C ALA A 238 -4.95 -4.84 -25.35
N GLU A 239 -5.06 -5.99 -26.01
CA GLU A 239 -5.59 -6.07 -27.37
C GLU A 239 -7.13 -6.15 -27.45
N GLU A 240 -7.87 -6.34 -26.37
CA GLU A 240 -9.35 -6.43 -26.43
C GLU A 240 -10.12 -5.18 -25.97
N LEU A 241 -9.47 -4.09 -25.59
CA LEU A 241 -10.15 -2.91 -25.01
C LEU A 241 -10.28 -1.69 -25.94
N ASP A 242 -10.03 -1.83 -27.23
CA ASP A 242 -10.15 -0.71 -28.19
C ASP A 242 -11.54 -0.61 -28.84
N ALA A 243 -12.61 -0.56 -28.04
CA ALA A 243 -13.97 -0.25 -28.50
C ALA A 243 -14.73 0.59 -27.47
N GLY A 244 -14.45 1.88 -27.39
CA GLY A 244 -15.31 2.80 -26.61
C GLY A 244 -14.68 4.17 -26.35
N GLY A 245 -14.67 5.03 -27.35
CA GLY A 245 -14.20 6.39 -27.21
C GLY A 245 -15.07 7.26 -26.33
N GLY A 246 -14.45 8.13 -25.55
CA GLY A 246 -15.13 9.19 -24.77
C GLY A 246 -14.15 10.16 -24.14
N GLN A 247 -14.20 11.40 -24.56
CA GLN A 247 -13.31 12.51 -24.31
C GLN A 247 -13.36 13.09 -22.90
N ASN A 248 -12.20 13.61 -22.45
CA ASN A 248 -11.99 14.79 -21.59
C ASN A 248 -12.40 14.77 -20.10
N ALA A 249 -11.38 14.81 -19.24
CA ALA A 249 -11.40 15.72 -18.08
C ALA A 249 -9.98 16.18 -17.73
N ARG A 250 -9.73 17.49 -17.89
CA ARG A 250 -8.51 18.19 -17.44
C ARG A 250 -8.51 18.26 -15.91
N GLY A 251 -7.58 17.56 -15.26
CA GLY A 251 -7.27 17.74 -13.85
C GLY A 251 -6.40 18.98 -13.63
N LYS A 252 -6.78 19.81 -12.67
CA LYS A 252 -6.02 20.99 -12.22
C LYS A 252 -4.84 20.54 -11.36
N SER A 253 -3.62 20.83 -11.83
CA SER A 253 -2.40 20.76 -11.04
C SER A 253 -2.45 21.71 -9.84
N ARG A 254 -2.14 21.23 -8.66
CA ARG A 254 -1.82 22.04 -7.48
C ARG A 254 -0.30 21.97 -7.27
N GLN A 255 0.28 23.12 -7.11
CA GLN A 255 1.70 23.38 -7.00
C GLN A 255 2.29 22.79 -5.71
N CYS A 256 3.25 21.86 -5.86
CA CYS A 256 4.42 21.83 -4.99
C CYS A 256 5.48 22.64 -5.72
N GLU A 257 5.84 23.84 -5.23
CA GLU A 257 6.79 24.71 -5.88
C GLU A 257 8.18 24.11 -5.91
N GLY A 258 8.67 23.85 -7.12
CA GLY A 258 10.04 23.43 -7.39
C GLY A 258 10.23 23.31 -8.89
N SER A 259 10.88 24.33 -9.47
CA SER A 259 11.02 24.66 -10.89
C SER A 259 11.81 23.66 -11.74
N ASP A 260 11.39 23.52 -12.92
CA ASP A 260 11.96 23.66 -14.25
C ASP A 260 12.01 22.44 -15.16
N GLU A 261 11.57 22.75 -16.40
CA GLU A 261 11.40 21.92 -17.59
C GLU A 261 12.72 21.37 -18.16
N SER A 262 12.70 20.19 -18.76
CA SER A 262 12.87 19.98 -20.21
C SER A 262 13.23 18.55 -20.63
N ALA A 263 12.54 18.13 -21.71
CA ALA A 263 12.98 17.34 -22.85
C ALA A 263 13.01 15.80 -22.85
N ARG A 264 12.01 15.28 -23.57
CA ARG A 264 12.00 14.37 -24.74
C ARG A 264 12.72 13.00 -24.72
N SER A 265 11.83 12.02 -24.96
CA SER A 265 11.85 10.91 -25.94
C SER A 265 13.08 10.02 -26.11
N GLU A 266 12.88 8.69 -26.07
CA GLU A 266 12.99 7.81 -27.24
C GLU A 266 12.61 6.34 -26.93
N GLN A 267 12.16 5.69 -28.00
CA GLN A 267 11.60 4.32 -28.10
C GLN A 267 12.69 3.25 -28.14
N GLY A 268 12.35 1.99 -27.75
CA GLY A 268 13.18 0.83 -28.13
C GLY A 268 12.69 -0.54 -27.65
N LYS A 269 11.90 -1.20 -28.45
CA LYS A 269 11.72 -2.61 -28.89
C LYS A 269 12.08 -3.81 -28.01
N LYS A 270 11.03 -4.64 -27.81
CA LYS A 270 10.82 -6.10 -28.01
C LYS A 270 11.91 -7.11 -27.64
N GLY A 271 11.49 -8.09 -26.85
CA GLY A 271 11.98 -9.46 -26.81
C GLY A 271 11.12 -10.26 -25.85
N GLY A 272 10.33 -11.22 -26.39
CA GLY A 272 9.41 -12.02 -25.62
C GLY A 272 10.08 -13.26 -25.04
N ASP A 273 9.41 -13.83 -24.03
CA ASP A 273 9.27 -15.30 -23.90
C ASP A 273 8.07 -15.59 -22.97
N GLU A 274 7.27 -16.53 -23.44
CA GLU A 274 6.02 -16.99 -22.81
C GLU A 274 6.32 -17.93 -21.64
N GLN A 275 5.66 -17.71 -20.49
CA GLN A 275 5.12 -18.78 -19.65
C GLN A 275 4.46 -18.21 -18.39
N GLY A 276 3.19 -18.58 -18.14
CA GLY A 276 2.43 -18.25 -16.93
C GLY A 276 1.30 -17.25 -17.18
N ALA A 277 0.26 -17.67 -17.92
CA ALA A 277 -0.92 -16.84 -18.17
C ALA A 277 -1.77 -16.71 -16.92
N GLU A 278 -1.96 -15.47 -16.45
CA GLU A 278 -3.06 -15.08 -15.59
C GLU A 278 -4.32 -14.95 -16.45
N GLU A 279 -5.42 -15.61 -16.04
CA GLU A 279 -6.69 -15.50 -16.74
C GLU A 279 -7.48 -14.32 -16.18
N TYR A 280 -7.70 -13.29 -17.01
CA TYR A 280 -8.61 -12.18 -16.72
C TYR A 280 -10.02 -12.53 -17.22
N ASP A 281 -11.01 -12.58 -16.32
CA ASP A 281 -12.41 -12.66 -16.68
C ASP A 281 -12.96 -11.23 -16.87
N GLY A 282 -12.97 -10.77 -18.12
CA GLY A 282 -13.44 -9.45 -18.52
C GLY A 282 -14.90 -9.13 -18.13
N ASN A 283 -15.66 -10.13 -17.66
CA ASN A 283 -17.04 -9.96 -17.23
C ASN A 283 -17.18 -9.70 -15.72
N SER A 284 -16.20 -10.11 -14.88
CA SER A 284 -16.27 -9.99 -13.43
C SER A 284 -15.27 -9.00 -12.83
N GLY A 285 -14.28 -8.52 -13.59
CA GLY A 285 -13.18 -7.69 -13.06
C GLY A 285 -12.25 -8.45 -12.12
N LYS A 286 -12.24 -9.80 -12.19
CA LYS A 286 -11.50 -10.68 -11.31
C LYS A 286 -10.25 -11.19 -12.00
N ILE A 287 -9.11 -11.10 -11.32
CA ILE A 287 -7.81 -11.59 -11.76
C ILE A 287 -7.50 -12.88 -11.00
N TYR A 288 -7.06 -13.92 -11.71
CA TYR A 288 -6.67 -15.20 -11.14
C TYR A 288 -5.15 -15.36 -11.14
N TYR A 289 -4.61 -15.92 -10.07
CA TYR A 289 -3.19 -16.13 -9.86
C TYR A 289 -2.83 -17.63 -9.84
N PRO A 290 -1.60 -18.02 -10.26
CA PRO A 290 -1.21 -19.44 -10.38
C PRO A 290 -1.34 -20.25 -9.09
N ASN A 291 -1.19 -19.60 -7.93
CA ASN A 291 -1.32 -20.23 -6.59
C ASN A 291 -2.78 -20.48 -6.15
N GLY A 292 -3.74 -20.32 -7.05
CA GLY A 292 -5.17 -20.49 -6.78
C GLY A 292 -5.83 -19.30 -6.10
N ASN A 293 -5.12 -18.19 -5.93
CA ASN A 293 -5.70 -16.94 -5.46
C ASN A 293 -6.49 -16.26 -6.58
N SER A 294 -7.40 -15.38 -6.18
CA SER A 294 -8.05 -14.46 -7.10
C SER A 294 -8.26 -13.11 -6.43
N VAL A 295 -8.26 -12.04 -7.22
CA VAL A 295 -8.49 -10.68 -6.72
C VAL A 295 -9.56 -9.98 -7.55
N GLU A 296 -10.51 -9.37 -6.87
CA GLU A 296 -11.48 -8.44 -7.45
C GLU A 296 -11.17 -7.04 -6.94
N TYR A 297 -10.95 -6.09 -7.85
CA TYR A 297 -10.52 -4.73 -7.52
C TYR A 297 -11.68 -3.74 -7.65
N PHE A 298 -11.73 -2.77 -6.72
CA PHE A 298 -12.72 -1.70 -6.71
C PHE A 298 -12.06 -0.34 -6.48
N TYR A 299 -12.47 0.65 -7.27
CA TYR A 299 -12.18 2.06 -7.06
C TYR A 299 -13.42 2.76 -6.53
N SER A 300 -13.38 3.18 -5.27
CA SER A 300 -14.49 3.82 -4.56
C SER A 300 -15.83 3.08 -4.79
N GLY A 301 -15.80 1.74 -4.75
CA GLY A 301 -16.96 0.86 -4.90
C GLY A 301 -17.37 0.55 -6.34
N ARG A 302 -16.64 1.02 -7.34
CA ARG A 302 -16.88 0.71 -8.78
C ARG A 302 -15.84 -0.30 -9.27
N ALA A 303 -16.22 -1.12 -10.25
CA ALA A 303 -15.27 -1.93 -11.00
C ALA A 303 -14.27 -1.04 -11.74
N LEU A 304 -13.06 -1.55 -11.97
CA LEU A 304 -11.99 -0.82 -12.64
C LEU A 304 -12.23 -0.67 -14.14
N ASP A 305 -11.80 0.45 -14.69
CA ASP A 305 -11.57 0.61 -16.13
C ASP A 305 -10.14 0.17 -16.52
N ALA A 306 -9.86 0.14 -17.81
CA ALA A 306 -8.56 -0.27 -18.36
C ALA A 306 -7.40 0.60 -17.88
N ALA A 307 -7.60 1.91 -17.74
CA ALA A 307 -6.54 2.82 -17.29
C ALA A 307 -6.20 2.58 -15.81
N GLN A 308 -7.20 2.30 -14.99
CA GLN A 308 -7.03 1.96 -13.58
C GLN A 308 -6.34 0.61 -13.40
N LEU A 309 -6.70 -0.40 -14.20
CA LEU A 309 -6.02 -1.69 -14.23
C LEU A 309 -4.54 -1.54 -14.61
N HIS A 310 -4.24 -0.77 -15.65
CA HIS A 310 -2.85 -0.47 -16.03
C HIS A 310 -2.08 0.23 -14.91
N LYS A 311 -2.72 1.16 -14.19
CA LYS A 311 -2.11 1.81 -13.02
C LYS A 311 -1.75 0.80 -11.95
N ILE A 312 -2.65 -0.15 -11.63
CA ILE A 312 -2.37 -1.24 -10.67
C ILE A 312 -1.15 -2.07 -11.12
N GLU A 313 -1.07 -2.43 -12.40
CA GLU A 313 0.07 -3.17 -12.94
C GLU A 313 1.40 -2.43 -12.73
N VAL A 314 1.45 -1.13 -12.99
CA VAL A 314 2.65 -0.30 -12.75
C VAL A 314 3.05 -0.33 -11.28
N PHE A 315 2.08 -0.22 -10.35
CA PHE A 315 2.34 -0.29 -8.93
C PHE A 315 2.85 -1.66 -8.48
N LEU A 316 2.26 -2.75 -8.97
CA LEU A 316 2.70 -4.10 -8.63
C LEU A 316 4.13 -4.37 -9.13
N LYS A 317 4.45 -3.98 -10.37
CA LYS A 317 5.82 -4.05 -10.91
C LYS A 317 6.81 -3.25 -10.07
N ARG A 318 6.41 -2.05 -9.62
CA ARG A 318 7.25 -1.23 -8.73
C ARG A 318 7.48 -1.91 -7.39
N LEU A 319 6.46 -2.53 -6.80
CA LEU A 319 6.59 -3.26 -5.53
C LEU A 319 7.53 -4.47 -5.63
N ASP A 320 7.49 -5.19 -6.74
CA ASP A 320 8.42 -6.30 -6.98
C ASP A 320 9.87 -5.83 -7.00
N ALA A 321 10.14 -4.69 -7.65
CA ALA A 321 11.47 -4.08 -7.64
C ALA A 321 11.94 -3.63 -6.24
N MET A 322 10.99 -3.33 -5.32
CA MET A 322 11.30 -2.87 -3.94
C MET A 322 11.46 -4.02 -2.93
N ARG A 323 11.16 -5.25 -3.31
CA ARG A 323 11.01 -6.39 -2.39
C ARG A 323 12.25 -6.70 -1.58
N GLU A 324 13.42 -6.61 -2.16
CA GLU A 324 14.70 -6.98 -1.52
C GLU A 324 15.36 -5.81 -0.77
N ILE A 325 14.72 -4.64 -0.77
CA ILE A 325 15.27 -3.43 -0.14
C ILE A 325 14.78 -3.32 1.31
N ASN A 326 15.69 -3.62 2.25
CA ASN A 326 15.48 -3.54 3.70
C ASN A 326 16.52 -2.65 4.39
#